data_31f41c359f1dde0f06abe3450ff28af9
#
_entry.id   31f41c359f1dde0f06abe3450ff28af9
#
_cell.length_a   1.000
_cell.length_b   1.000
_cell.length_c   1.000
_cell.angle_alpha   90.00
_cell.angle_beta   90.00
_cell.angle_gamma   90.00
#
_symmetry.space_group_name_H-M   'P 1'
#
loop_
_entity.id
_entity.type
_entity.pdbx_description
1 polymer ?
#
loop_
_entity_poly.entity_id
_entity_poly.type
_entity_poly.pdbx_seq_one_letter_code
_entity_poly.pdbx_strand_id
1 'polypeptide(L)'
;MKNKSPVADPKLIEVLESLSLPIYCGQGRKLFMQGEACNGLYILESGEAAQVLNAASGRTVYCIHTGSGSLLGLPATVGNEPYSMTAMVKKGSKVRFVTRYDFEKLVEAEPQLYPGVMQLLAAEVRSARLALSET
;
A
#
# COMPACT_ATOMS: atom_id res chain seq x y z
N MET A 1 -17.89 -1.57 -11.49
CA MET A 1 -17.58 -0.95 -10.18
C MET A 1 -16.06 -0.85 -10.03
N LYS A 2 -15.57 0.30 -9.61
CA LYS A 2 -14.13 0.47 -9.39
C LYS A 2 -13.71 -0.23 -8.10
N ASN A 3 -12.63 -1.00 -8.18
CA ASN A 3 -12.02 -1.60 -7.00
C ASN A 3 -11.24 -0.52 -6.25
N LYS A 4 -11.47 -0.43 -4.96
CA LYS A 4 -10.78 0.55 -4.11
C LYS A 4 -10.02 -0.17 -3.00
N SER A 5 -8.85 0.37 -2.69
CA SER A 5 -8.05 -0.09 -1.56
C SER A 5 -8.77 0.27 -0.25
N PRO A 6 -8.71 -0.60 0.75
CA PRO A 6 -9.18 -0.25 2.09
C PRO A 6 -8.43 0.95 2.65
N VAL A 7 -9.13 1.78 3.42
CA VAL A 7 -8.54 2.93 4.10
C VAL A 7 -8.10 2.49 5.49
N ALA A 8 -6.88 2.87 5.87
CA ALA A 8 -6.34 2.51 7.18
C ALA A 8 -6.98 3.34 8.29
N ASP A 9 -6.95 2.80 9.51
CA ASP A 9 -7.37 3.51 10.72
C ASP A 9 -6.56 4.81 10.83
N PRO A 10 -7.20 5.98 11.02
CA PRO A 10 -6.49 7.26 11.15
C PRO A 10 -5.41 7.26 12.23
N LYS A 11 -5.60 6.53 13.31
CA LYS A 11 -4.59 6.45 14.37
C LYS A 11 -3.34 5.71 13.91
N LEU A 12 -3.51 4.65 13.14
CA LEU A 12 -2.38 3.93 12.55
C LEU A 12 -1.63 4.84 11.58
N ILE A 13 -2.35 5.58 10.74
CA ILE A 13 -1.75 6.54 9.81
C ILE A 13 -0.94 7.58 10.57
N GLU A 14 -1.50 8.16 11.62
CA GLU A 14 -0.82 9.18 12.43
C GLU A 14 0.50 8.69 12.99
N VAL A 15 0.51 7.49 13.56
CA VAL A 15 1.72 6.91 14.13
C VAL A 15 2.76 6.63 13.05
N LEU A 16 2.33 6.08 11.91
CA LEU A 16 3.23 5.80 10.79
C LEU A 16 3.81 7.09 10.20
N GLU A 17 3.00 8.14 10.09
CA GLU A 17 3.47 9.42 9.57
C GLU A 17 4.60 9.99 10.42
N SER A 18 4.59 9.77 11.73
CA SER A 18 5.64 10.25 12.62
C SER A 18 7.01 9.63 12.32
N LEU A 19 7.04 8.48 11.64
CA LEU A 19 8.26 7.78 11.28
C LEU A 19 8.60 7.92 9.80
N SER A 20 7.77 8.62 9.05
CA SER A 20 7.86 8.63 7.60
C SER A 20 8.66 9.80 7.05
N LEU A 21 9.09 9.65 5.79
CA LEU A 21 9.77 10.68 5.03
C LEU A 21 8.93 11.01 3.79
N PRO A 22 8.84 12.30 3.40
CA PRO A 22 8.07 12.68 2.22
C PRO A 22 8.74 12.19 0.94
N ILE A 23 7.91 11.81 -0.05
CA ILE A 23 8.36 11.41 -1.36
C ILE A 23 7.82 12.41 -2.38
N TYR A 24 8.69 12.92 -3.24
CA TYR A 24 8.29 13.88 -4.25
C TYR A 24 7.55 13.17 -5.39
N CYS A 25 6.33 13.65 -5.69
CA CYS A 25 5.47 13.07 -6.72
C CYS A 25 4.89 14.14 -7.66
N GLY A 26 5.62 15.22 -7.90
CA GLY A 26 5.11 16.37 -8.65
C GLY A 26 4.59 16.04 -10.05
N GLN A 27 5.24 15.11 -10.75
CA GLN A 27 4.83 14.70 -12.10
C GLN A 27 4.17 13.33 -12.14
N GLY A 28 3.88 12.77 -10.97
CA GLY A 28 3.47 11.39 -10.87
C GLY A 28 4.69 10.47 -10.91
N ARG A 29 4.56 9.28 -10.38
CA ARG A 29 5.68 8.32 -10.42
C ARG A 29 5.23 6.92 -10.05
N LYS A 30 6.07 5.97 -10.45
CA LYS A 30 5.99 4.60 -9.98
C LYS A 30 6.68 4.52 -8.63
N LEU A 31 5.97 4.06 -7.62
CA LEU A 31 6.54 3.91 -6.27
C LEU A 31 7.31 2.61 -6.14
N PHE A 32 6.77 1.54 -6.69
CA PHE A 32 7.44 0.24 -6.72
C PHE A 32 6.86 -0.61 -7.84
N MET A 33 7.60 -1.65 -8.20
CA MET A 33 7.20 -2.59 -9.24
C MET A 33 6.95 -3.98 -8.67
N GLN A 34 5.99 -4.66 -9.25
CA GLN A 34 5.71 -6.07 -8.95
C GLN A 34 6.99 -6.88 -9.09
N GLY A 35 7.32 -7.64 -8.06
CA GLY A 35 8.51 -8.48 -8.02
C GLY A 35 9.76 -7.83 -7.45
N GLU A 36 9.76 -6.50 -7.25
CA GLU A 36 10.90 -5.82 -6.62
C GLU A 36 10.98 -6.18 -5.14
N ALA A 37 12.21 -6.23 -4.61
CA ALA A 37 12.42 -6.42 -3.18
C ALA A 37 11.76 -5.29 -2.40
N CYS A 38 11.11 -5.64 -1.28
CA CYS A 38 10.38 -4.68 -0.48
C CYS A 38 11.33 -3.88 0.42
N ASN A 39 11.27 -2.55 0.32
CA ASN A 39 12.02 -1.64 1.19
C ASN A 39 11.13 -1.04 2.29
N GLY A 40 9.83 -1.10 2.14
CA GLY A 40 8.89 -0.54 3.07
C GLY A 40 7.55 -0.24 2.44
N LEU A 41 6.73 0.50 3.17
CA LEU A 41 5.39 0.86 2.72
C LEU A 41 5.28 2.36 2.49
N TYR A 42 4.25 2.75 1.77
CA TYR A 42 3.98 4.14 1.46
C TYR A 42 2.61 4.54 1.98
N ILE A 43 2.51 5.76 2.48
CA ILE A 43 1.25 6.35 2.93
C ILE A 43 0.80 7.34 1.85
N LEU A 44 -0.37 7.15 1.29
CA LEU A 44 -0.96 8.10 0.37
C LEU A 44 -1.74 9.11 1.19
N GLU A 45 -1.12 10.27 1.46
CA GLU A 45 -1.76 11.33 2.26
C GLU A 45 -2.87 12.02 1.50
N SER A 46 -2.63 12.32 0.23
CA SER A 46 -3.63 12.93 -0.64
C SER A 46 -3.33 12.60 -2.08
N GLY A 47 -4.34 12.69 -2.93
CA GLY A 47 -4.22 12.38 -4.34
C GLY A 47 -4.76 11.01 -4.67
N GLU A 48 -4.25 10.43 -5.74
CA GLU A 48 -4.71 9.14 -6.23
C GLU A 48 -3.55 8.27 -6.68
N ALA A 49 -3.73 6.96 -6.48
CA ALA A 49 -2.79 5.97 -6.95
C ALA A 49 -3.54 4.80 -7.57
N ALA A 50 -2.83 3.98 -8.31
CA ALA A 50 -3.34 2.71 -8.82
C ALA A 50 -2.32 1.63 -8.55
N GLN A 51 -2.79 0.46 -8.15
CA GLN A 51 -1.97 -0.71 -8.01
C GLN A 51 -2.42 -1.73 -9.04
N VAL A 52 -1.46 -2.33 -9.76
CA VAL A 52 -1.73 -3.21 -10.88
C VAL A 52 -1.03 -4.54 -10.67
N LEU A 53 -1.76 -5.62 -10.88
CA LEU A 53 -1.22 -6.97 -10.90
C LEU A 53 -1.20 -7.44 -12.35
N ASN A 54 -0.02 -7.80 -12.84
CA ASN A 54 0.14 -8.30 -14.20
C ASN A 54 0.47 -9.78 -14.20
N ALA A 55 -0.08 -10.50 -15.19
CA ALA A 55 0.30 -11.86 -15.47
C ALA A 55 1.69 -11.89 -16.13
N ALA A 56 2.31 -13.08 -16.21
CA ALA A 56 3.62 -13.24 -16.83
C ALA A 56 3.64 -12.75 -18.29
N SER A 57 2.49 -12.80 -18.96
CA SER A 57 2.35 -12.32 -20.34
C SER A 57 2.36 -10.79 -20.46
N GLY A 58 2.33 -10.08 -19.32
CA GLY A 58 2.20 -8.63 -19.30
C GLY A 58 0.77 -8.12 -19.23
N ARG A 59 -0.21 -9.01 -19.38
CA ARG A 59 -1.63 -8.63 -19.31
C ARG A 59 -2.02 -8.26 -17.87
N THR A 60 -2.76 -7.17 -17.72
CA THR A 60 -3.28 -6.76 -16.42
C THR A 60 -4.40 -7.71 -15.99
N VAL A 61 -4.21 -8.33 -14.83
CA VAL A 61 -5.18 -9.26 -14.23
C VAL A 61 -6.10 -8.55 -13.24
N TYR A 62 -5.55 -7.56 -12.51
CA TYR A 62 -6.27 -6.90 -11.45
C TYR A 62 -5.72 -5.48 -11.28
N CYS A 63 -6.62 -4.54 -11.08
CA CYS A 63 -6.25 -3.15 -10.84
C CYS A 63 -7.10 -2.63 -9.68
N ILE A 64 -6.47 -1.98 -8.70
CA ILE A 64 -7.16 -1.38 -7.58
C ILE A 64 -6.79 0.09 -7.49
N HIS A 65 -7.79 0.94 -7.31
CA HIS A 65 -7.60 2.37 -7.15
C HIS A 65 -7.51 2.72 -5.67
N THR A 66 -6.59 3.62 -5.34
CA THR A 66 -6.34 4.01 -3.95
C THR A 66 -6.49 5.51 -3.80
N GLY A 67 -7.05 5.92 -2.68
CA GLY A 67 -7.22 7.32 -2.32
C GLY A 67 -6.54 7.65 -1.01
N SER A 68 -6.80 8.85 -0.53
CA SER A 68 -6.24 9.36 0.73
C SER A 68 -6.48 8.38 1.89
N GLY A 69 -5.46 8.15 2.69
CA GLY A 69 -5.52 7.24 3.84
C GLY A 69 -5.15 5.80 3.53
N SER A 70 -4.74 5.50 2.31
CA SER A 70 -4.34 4.15 1.92
C SER A 70 -2.87 3.90 2.21
N LEU A 71 -2.56 2.65 2.58
CA LEU A 71 -1.19 2.18 2.72
C LEU A 71 -0.85 1.32 1.52
N LEU A 72 0.23 1.65 0.83
CA LEU A 72 0.67 0.92 -0.36
C LEU A 72 1.88 0.06 -0.01
N GLY A 73 1.84 -1.22 -0.36
CA GLY A 73 2.94 -2.14 -0.08
C GLY A 73 2.92 -2.76 1.30
N LEU A 74 1.80 -2.68 2.02
CA LEU A 74 1.68 -3.24 3.36
C LEU A 74 1.90 -4.77 3.40
N PRO A 75 1.27 -5.58 2.52
CA PRO A 75 1.48 -7.03 2.57
C PRO A 75 2.95 -7.43 2.42
N ALA A 76 3.66 -6.82 1.50
CA ALA A 76 5.08 -7.10 1.28
C ALA A 76 5.91 -6.69 2.50
N THR A 77 5.58 -5.56 3.11
CA THR A 77 6.29 -5.06 4.29
C THR A 77 6.08 -5.99 5.49
N VAL A 78 4.85 -6.43 5.74
CA VAL A 78 4.53 -7.34 6.84
C VAL A 78 5.16 -8.70 6.62
N GLY A 79 5.06 -9.25 5.41
CA GLY A 79 5.52 -10.59 5.09
C GLY A 79 7.00 -10.69 4.72
N ASN A 80 7.68 -9.56 4.58
CA ASN A 80 9.06 -9.53 4.08
C ASN A 80 9.19 -10.28 2.76
N GLU A 81 8.30 -9.96 1.83
CA GLU A 81 8.22 -10.57 0.51
C GLU A 81 8.36 -9.48 -0.56
N PRO A 82 8.67 -9.85 -1.81
CA PRO A 82 8.65 -8.87 -2.91
C PRO A 82 7.27 -8.23 -3.06
N TYR A 83 7.23 -7.03 -3.59
CA TYR A 83 5.95 -6.38 -3.87
C TYR A 83 5.14 -7.23 -4.83
N SER A 84 3.88 -7.44 -4.51
CA SER A 84 2.99 -8.28 -5.31
C SER A 84 2.30 -7.53 -6.45
N MET A 85 2.38 -6.20 -6.43
CA MET A 85 1.75 -5.34 -7.44
C MET A 85 2.67 -4.17 -7.76
N THR A 86 2.42 -3.52 -8.90
CA THR A 86 3.08 -2.27 -9.25
C THR A 86 2.20 -1.12 -8.80
N ALA A 87 2.77 -0.14 -8.10
CA ALA A 87 2.03 1.02 -7.62
C ALA A 87 2.50 2.29 -8.31
N MET A 88 1.55 3.07 -8.82
CA MET A 88 1.82 4.34 -9.48
C MET A 88 0.93 5.41 -8.88
N VAL A 89 1.47 6.60 -8.65
CA VAL A 89 0.72 7.74 -8.14
C VAL A 89 0.56 8.81 -9.21
N LYS A 90 -0.58 9.48 -9.18
CA LYS A 90 -0.89 10.56 -10.10
C LYS A 90 -0.15 11.83 -9.71
N LYS A 91 0.04 12.69 -10.71
CA LYS A 91 0.61 14.02 -10.52
C LYS A 91 -0.06 14.75 -9.36
N GLY A 92 0.73 15.37 -8.53
CA GLY A 92 0.24 16.18 -7.41
C GLY A 92 -0.12 15.40 -6.15
N SER A 93 0.05 14.10 -6.15
CA SER A 93 -0.21 13.28 -4.96
C SER A 93 0.84 13.54 -3.89
N LYS A 94 0.43 13.45 -2.63
CA LYS A 94 1.33 13.56 -1.48
C LYS A 94 1.51 12.18 -0.89
N VAL A 95 2.75 11.72 -0.85
CA VAL A 95 3.11 10.37 -0.42
C VAL A 95 4.23 10.45 0.59
N ARG A 96 4.19 9.58 1.58
CA ARG A 96 5.27 9.43 2.57
C ARG A 96 5.70 7.97 2.61
N PHE A 97 6.96 7.75 2.96
CA PHE A 97 7.58 6.42 2.98
C PHE A 97 7.99 6.04 4.40
N VAL A 98 7.68 4.79 4.78
CA VAL A 98 8.10 4.20 6.05
C VAL A 98 8.93 2.97 5.71
N THR A 99 10.18 2.93 6.20
CA THR A 99 11.03 1.78 5.96
C THR A 99 10.46 0.54 6.66
N ARG A 100 10.73 -0.65 6.09
CA ARG A 100 10.32 -1.90 6.72
C ARG A 100 10.91 -2.04 8.14
N TYR A 101 12.16 -1.61 8.31
CA TYR A 101 12.81 -1.63 9.62
C TYR A 101 12.02 -0.81 10.64
N ASP A 102 11.67 0.44 10.30
CA ASP A 102 10.93 1.32 11.20
C ASP A 102 9.53 0.78 11.49
N PHE A 103 8.88 0.21 10.48
CA PHE A 103 7.56 -0.41 10.66
C PHE A 103 7.63 -1.58 11.64
N GLU A 104 8.61 -2.47 11.46
CA GLU A 104 8.78 -3.62 12.35
C GLU A 104 9.04 -3.19 13.79
N LYS A 105 9.91 -2.18 13.97
CA LYS A 105 10.21 -1.65 15.31
C LYS A 105 8.98 -1.04 15.96
N LEU A 106 8.18 -0.33 15.17
CA LEU A 106 6.95 0.29 15.67
C LEU A 106 5.96 -0.75 16.19
N VAL A 107 5.65 -1.77 15.40
CA VAL A 107 4.65 -2.76 15.79
C VAL A 107 5.15 -3.64 16.95
N GLU A 108 6.46 -3.87 17.06
CA GLU A 108 7.05 -4.57 18.19
C GLU A 108 6.92 -3.74 19.49
N ALA A 109 7.14 -2.43 19.38
CA ALA A 109 7.06 -1.53 20.53
C ALA A 109 5.61 -1.23 20.94
N GLU A 110 4.68 -1.28 19.99
CA GLU A 110 3.27 -0.96 20.23
C GLU A 110 2.36 -2.06 19.72
N PRO A 111 2.28 -3.19 20.44
CA PRO A 111 1.49 -4.35 20.00
C PRO A 111 0.01 -4.06 19.78
N GLN A 112 -0.52 -3.01 20.38
CA GLN A 112 -1.91 -2.61 20.19
C GLN A 112 -2.22 -2.19 18.76
N LEU A 113 -1.20 -2.00 17.93
CA LEU A 113 -1.39 -1.67 16.51
C LEU A 113 -1.67 -2.89 15.65
N TYR A 114 -1.32 -4.11 16.13
CA TYR A 114 -1.49 -5.32 15.34
C TYR A 114 -2.92 -5.57 14.85
N PRO A 115 -3.97 -5.41 15.69
CA PRO A 115 -5.32 -5.65 15.21
C PRO A 115 -5.69 -4.80 14.00
N GLY A 116 -5.31 -3.52 13.99
CA GLY A 116 -5.59 -2.63 12.86
C GLY A 116 -4.86 -3.06 11.60
N VAL A 117 -3.60 -3.48 11.74
CA VAL A 117 -2.81 -4.00 10.61
C VAL A 117 -3.45 -5.27 10.06
N MET A 118 -3.84 -6.19 10.93
CA MET A 118 -4.47 -7.45 10.53
C MET A 118 -5.79 -7.22 9.82
N GLN A 119 -6.62 -6.30 10.33
CA GLN A 119 -7.90 -5.95 9.70
C GLN A 119 -7.69 -5.39 8.29
N LEU A 120 -6.67 -4.55 8.13
CA LEU A 120 -6.36 -3.94 6.84
C LEU A 120 -5.90 -5.01 5.83
N LEU A 121 -5.04 -5.92 6.26
CA LEU A 121 -4.60 -7.04 5.41
C LEU A 121 -5.77 -7.93 5.00
N ALA A 122 -6.66 -8.25 5.95
CA ALA A 122 -7.84 -9.05 5.66
C ALA A 122 -8.75 -8.36 4.65
N ALA A 123 -8.93 -7.05 4.79
CA ALA A 123 -9.75 -6.27 3.87
C ALA A 123 -9.15 -6.25 2.46
N GLU A 124 -7.83 -6.14 2.35
CA GLU A 124 -7.16 -6.19 1.05
C GLU A 124 -7.34 -7.54 0.37
N VAL A 125 -7.22 -8.63 1.13
CA VAL A 125 -7.45 -9.98 0.60
C VAL A 125 -8.89 -10.12 0.11
N ARG A 126 -9.86 -9.65 0.90
CA ARG A 126 -11.27 -9.70 0.53
C ARG A 126 -11.54 -8.92 -0.75
N SER A 127 -11.00 -7.71 -0.86
CA SER A 127 -11.17 -6.87 -2.04
C SER A 127 -10.64 -7.55 -3.30
N ALA A 128 -9.46 -8.18 -3.21
CA ALA A 128 -8.86 -8.88 -4.33
C ALA A 128 -9.71 -10.09 -4.74
N ARG A 129 -10.20 -10.86 -3.77
CA ARG A 129 -11.03 -12.04 -4.05
C ARG A 129 -12.34 -11.66 -4.71
N LEU A 130 -12.98 -10.59 -4.22
CA LEU A 130 -14.25 -10.13 -4.80
C LEU A 130 -14.04 -9.64 -6.24
N ALA A 131 -12.97 -8.89 -6.47
CA ALA A 131 -12.66 -8.40 -7.82
C ALA A 131 -12.40 -9.55 -8.79
N LEU A 132 -11.63 -10.55 -8.37
CA LEU A 132 -11.30 -11.70 -9.22
C LEU A 132 -12.51 -12.59 -9.47
N SER A 133 -13.46 -12.65 -8.53
CA SER A 133 -14.67 -13.46 -8.71
C SER A 133 -15.63 -12.86 -9.74
N GLU A 134 -15.47 -11.58 -10.07
CA GLU A 134 -16.30 -10.89 -11.06
C GLU A 134 -15.78 -11.07 -12.50
N THR A 135 -14.64 -11.69 -12.65
CA THR A 135 -14.07 -11.97 -13.97
C THR A 135 -14.40 -13.41 -14.45
#